data_3d1f30d2ecad43089698c17c24e7d07c
#
_entry.id   3d1f30d2ecad43089698c17c24e7d07c
#
_cell.length_a   1.000
_cell.length_b   1.000
_cell.length_c   1.000
_cell.angle_alpha   90.00
_cell.angle_beta   90.00
_cell.angle_gamma   90.00
#
_symmetry.space_group_name_H-M   'P 1'
#
loop_
_entity.id
_entity.type
_entity.pdbx_description
1 polymer ?
#
loop_
_entity_poly.entity_id
_entity_poly.type
_entity_poly.pdbx_seq_one_letter_code
_entity_poly.pdbx_strand_id
1 'polypeptide(L)'
;MIIVKDSIESALSLPRTYGVDDFPIIVQSKAFNASHQIAIKTSLDTAICVNGTIHPFLAAPAQVIRLRLLNGSSMRTYNFGFSGNQSFKLIATDGGLVDNPVSLTRIRLSPGERVEVLLDLQGKTGQTIYLRSFGSEMPNGIYGAKNVTGMMGNTIPDYGLNPLNGADFNILQINVVEPTSNAITTIPAALTINIPWSGYTMSRTF
;
A
#
# COMPACT_ATOMS: atom_id res chain seq x y z
N MET A 1 6.74 -7.36 9.48
CA MET A 1 7.37 -7.32 8.12
C MET A 1 8.87 -7.43 8.29
N ILE A 2 9.55 -8.26 7.51
CA ILE A 2 11.01 -8.36 7.47
C ILE A 2 11.49 -7.58 6.25
N ILE A 3 12.45 -6.65 6.45
CA ILE A 3 13.05 -5.86 5.38
C ILE A 3 14.43 -6.44 5.10
N VAL A 4 14.63 -6.92 3.88
CA VAL A 4 15.92 -7.43 3.41
C VAL A 4 16.59 -6.33 2.58
N LYS A 5 17.86 -6.09 2.84
CA LYS A 5 18.70 -5.14 2.09
C LYS A 5 19.90 -5.89 1.52
N ASP A 6 20.25 -5.59 0.29
CA ASP A 6 21.43 -6.11 -0.37
C ASP A 6 22.37 -4.98 -0.82
N SER A 7 23.46 -5.34 -1.49
CA SER A 7 24.44 -4.36 -1.96
C SER A 7 23.90 -3.51 -3.10
N ILE A 8 23.00 -4.03 -3.92
CA ILE A 8 22.40 -3.31 -5.05
C ILE A 8 21.48 -2.22 -4.49
N GLU A 9 20.53 -2.60 -3.60
CA GLU A 9 19.63 -1.64 -2.95
C GLU A 9 20.41 -0.59 -2.16
N SER A 10 21.46 -1.00 -1.44
CA SER A 10 22.27 -0.11 -0.60
C SER A 10 23.07 0.92 -1.39
N ALA A 11 23.40 0.64 -2.66
CA ALA A 11 24.10 1.56 -3.56
C ALA A 11 23.17 2.64 -4.16
N LEU A 12 21.85 2.44 -4.11
CA LEU A 12 20.89 3.39 -4.66
C LEU A 12 20.66 4.57 -3.71
N SER A 13 20.44 5.77 -4.27
CA SER A 13 20.03 6.95 -3.51
C SER A 13 18.52 6.88 -3.21
N LEU A 14 18.13 6.03 -2.26
CA LEU A 14 16.73 5.84 -1.85
C LEU A 14 16.55 6.27 -0.38
N PRO A 15 15.35 6.74 0.00
CA PRO A 15 14.99 6.92 1.40
C PRO A 15 15.15 5.60 2.16
N ARG A 16 15.85 5.63 3.33
CA ARG A 16 16.16 4.41 4.08
C ARG A 16 16.27 4.58 5.58
N THR A 17 16.01 5.78 6.09
CA THR A 17 16.03 6.05 7.53
C THR A 17 14.66 5.72 8.10
N TYR A 18 14.57 4.56 8.77
CA TYR A 18 13.33 4.06 9.35
C TYR A 18 12.68 5.09 10.28
N GLY A 19 11.39 5.36 10.05
CA GLY A 19 10.61 6.30 10.83
C GLY A 19 10.89 7.79 10.54
N VAL A 20 11.79 8.08 9.60
CA VAL A 20 12.11 9.45 9.15
C VAL A 20 11.69 9.65 7.70
N ASP A 21 12.18 8.83 6.78
CA ASP A 21 11.87 8.88 5.36
C ASP A 21 11.56 7.51 4.74
N ASP A 22 11.64 6.42 5.51
CA ASP A 22 11.30 5.05 5.15
C ASP A 22 10.28 4.50 6.17
N PHE A 23 9.03 4.31 5.74
CA PHE A 23 7.90 3.99 6.60
C PHE A 23 7.25 2.67 6.20
N PRO A 24 7.25 1.64 7.06
CA PRO A 24 6.40 0.47 6.87
C PRO A 24 4.94 0.82 7.20
N ILE A 25 4.04 0.49 6.29
CA ILE A 25 2.61 0.79 6.38
C ILE A 25 1.83 -0.51 6.20
N ILE A 26 1.43 -1.13 7.31
CA ILE A 26 0.60 -2.34 7.32
C ILE A 26 -0.85 -1.91 7.46
N VAL A 27 -1.64 -2.08 6.40
CA VAL A 27 -3.06 -1.73 6.39
C VAL A 27 -3.91 -2.96 6.64
N GLN A 28 -4.84 -2.87 7.59
CA GLN A 28 -5.75 -3.95 7.94
C GLN A 28 -7.16 -3.40 8.10
N SER A 29 -8.16 -4.15 7.65
CA SER A 29 -9.55 -3.94 8.04
C SER A 29 -9.92 -4.91 9.15
N LYS A 30 -10.64 -4.44 10.15
CA LYS A 30 -11.11 -5.22 11.31
C LYS A 30 -12.57 -4.89 11.60
N ALA A 31 -13.25 -5.83 12.22
CA ALA A 31 -14.52 -5.61 12.88
C ALA A 31 -14.32 -5.81 14.40
N PHE A 32 -15.00 -4.99 15.19
CA PHE A 32 -15.01 -5.13 16.65
C PHE A 32 -16.44 -5.35 17.12
N ASN A 33 -16.61 -6.24 18.08
CA ASN A 33 -17.90 -6.46 18.76
C ASN A 33 -18.14 -5.40 19.86
N ALA A 34 -19.31 -5.47 20.52
CA ALA A 34 -19.66 -4.55 21.60
C ALA A 34 -18.71 -4.61 22.82
N SER A 35 -17.95 -5.69 22.97
CA SER A 35 -16.93 -5.87 24.02
C SER A 35 -15.54 -5.44 23.55
N HIS A 36 -15.42 -4.73 22.43
CA HIS A 36 -14.17 -4.29 21.81
C HIS A 36 -13.19 -5.42 21.39
N GLN A 37 -13.71 -6.63 21.24
CA GLN A 37 -12.93 -7.76 20.74
C GLN A 37 -13.04 -7.84 19.22
N ILE A 38 -12.01 -8.37 18.57
CA ILE A 38 -12.03 -8.61 17.12
C ILE A 38 -13.12 -9.63 16.81
N ALA A 39 -14.11 -9.22 16.04
CA ALA A 39 -15.15 -10.09 15.54
C ALA A 39 -14.59 -10.93 14.37
N ILE A 40 -14.85 -12.23 14.41
CA ILE A 40 -14.45 -13.19 13.38
C ILE A 40 -15.65 -13.57 12.50
N LYS A 41 -15.38 -13.99 11.26
CA LYS A 41 -16.41 -14.45 10.31
C LYS A 41 -17.49 -13.40 9.99
N THR A 42 -17.08 -12.16 9.80
CA THR A 42 -17.97 -11.06 9.41
C THR A 42 -17.40 -10.31 8.20
N SER A 43 -18.30 -9.83 7.34
CA SER A 43 -17.98 -8.91 6.25
C SER A 43 -18.08 -7.43 6.64
N LEU A 44 -18.40 -7.15 7.91
CA LEU A 44 -18.52 -5.78 8.45
C LEU A 44 -17.19 -5.25 9.01
N ASP A 45 -16.11 -5.46 8.29
CA ASP A 45 -14.74 -5.05 8.61
C ASP A 45 -14.53 -3.54 8.37
N THR A 46 -15.24 -2.70 9.13
CA THR A 46 -15.31 -1.23 8.91
C THR A 46 -14.18 -0.43 9.57
N ALA A 47 -13.46 -1.03 10.53
CA ALA A 47 -12.36 -0.36 11.20
C ALA A 47 -11.07 -0.54 10.39
N ILE A 48 -10.57 0.53 9.78
CA ILE A 48 -9.29 0.54 9.07
C ILE A 48 -8.19 0.89 10.07
N CYS A 49 -7.23 -0.02 10.20
CA CYS A 49 -6.05 0.12 11.05
C CYS A 49 -4.79 0.22 10.20
N VAL A 50 -3.89 1.12 10.57
CA VAL A 50 -2.52 1.16 10.03
C VAL A 50 -1.56 0.94 11.18
N ASN A 51 -0.71 -0.07 11.05
CA ASN A 51 0.23 -0.48 12.11
C ASN A 51 -0.48 -0.67 13.48
N GLY A 52 -1.72 -1.18 13.47
CA GLY A 52 -2.54 -1.39 14.67
C GLY A 52 -3.31 -0.16 15.18
N THR A 53 -3.16 1.01 14.58
CA THR A 53 -3.83 2.25 15.00
C THR A 53 -5.01 2.58 14.08
N ILE A 54 -6.17 2.94 14.67
CA ILE A 54 -7.33 3.46 13.95
C ILE A 54 -7.18 4.98 13.80
N HIS A 55 -7.53 5.52 12.62
CA HIS A 55 -7.35 6.95 12.28
C HIS A 55 -5.92 7.46 12.51
N PRO A 56 -4.90 6.77 11.97
CA PRO A 56 -3.52 7.14 12.18
C PRO A 56 -3.14 8.42 11.41
N PHE A 57 -2.11 9.10 11.90
CA PHE A 57 -1.41 10.12 11.13
C PHE A 57 0.10 9.85 11.12
N LEU A 58 0.77 10.37 10.11
CA LEU A 58 2.20 10.30 9.89
C LEU A 58 2.72 11.71 9.67
N ALA A 59 3.74 12.14 10.40
CA ALA A 59 4.54 13.30 10.06
C ALA A 59 5.64 12.86 9.09
N ALA A 60 5.63 13.38 7.87
CA ALA A 60 6.59 13.02 6.83
C ALA A 60 7.31 14.26 6.30
N PRO A 61 8.64 14.24 6.11
CA PRO A 61 9.39 15.40 5.66
C PRO A 61 9.09 15.74 4.18
N ALA A 62 9.18 17.03 3.85
CA ALA A 62 8.95 17.58 2.50
C ALA A 62 10.08 17.22 1.53
N GLN A 63 10.28 15.93 1.29
CA GLN A 63 11.28 15.33 0.41
C GLN A 63 10.71 14.07 -0.25
N VAL A 64 11.51 13.34 -1.00
CA VAL A 64 11.11 12.00 -1.45
C VAL A 64 11.12 11.07 -0.24
N ILE A 65 9.99 10.40 0.02
CA ILE A 65 9.85 9.41 1.09
C ILE A 65 9.54 8.04 0.50
N ARG A 66 9.85 6.98 1.23
CA ARG A 66 9.56 5.58 0.89
C ARG A 66 8.45 5.04 1.78
N LEU A 67 7.40 4.54 1.17
CA LEU A 67 6.34 3.84 1.87
C LEU A 67 6.38 2.37 1.46
N ARG A 68 6.46 1.48 2.46
CA ARG A 68 6.44 0.02 2.28
C ARG A 68 5.06 -0.47 2.64
N LEU A 69 4.19 -0.58 1.64
CA LEU A 69 2.79 -0.95 1.82
C LEU A 69 2.66 -2.46 1.92
N LEU A 70 1.93 -2.91 2.92
CA LEU A 70 1.47 -4.29 3.08
C LEU A 70 -0.04 -4.28 3.27
N ASN A 71 -0.77 -5.02 2.44
CA ASN A 71 -2.15 -5.35 2.76
C ASN A 71 -2.19 -6.54 3.75
N GLY A 72 -2.39 -6.24 5.02
CA GLY A 72 -2.49 -7.22 6.11
C GLY A 72 -3.92 -7.62 6.44
N SER A 73 -4.91 -7.28 5.59
CA SER A 73 -6.29 -7.71 5.76
C SER A 73 -6.48 -9.18 5.41
N SER A 74 -7.52 -9.80 5.96
CA SER A 74 -7.81 -11.21 5.68
C SER A 74 -8.46 -11.44 4.31
N MET A 75 -9.28 -10.46 3.84
CA MET A 75 -10.07 -10.62 2.61
C MET A 75 -10.08 -9.36 1.74
N ARG A 76 -10.00 -8.16 2.35
CA ARG A 76 -10.17 -6.89 1.64
C ARG A 76 -8.99 -6.57 0.75
N THR A 77 -9.27 -6.34 -0.53
CA THR A 77 -8.35 -5.72 -1.48
C THR A 77 -8.49 -4.20 -1.37
N TYR A 78 -7.39 -3.48 -1.43
CA TYR A 78 -7.36 -2.02 -1.52
C TYR A 78 -6.88 -1.58 -2.90
N ASN A 79 -7.45 -0.49 -3.39
CA ASN A 79 -6.95 0.23 -4.54
C ASN A 79 -6.29 1.52 -4.04
N PHE A 80 -5.03 1.41 -3.65
CA PHE A 80 -4.28 2.51 -3.03
C PHE A 80 -3.99 3.65 -4.01
N GLY A 81 -4.05 4.86 -3.50
CA GLY A 81 -3.66 6.09 -4.17
C GLY A 81 -3.63 7.25 -3.18
N PHE A 82 -3.22 8.42 -3.63
CA PHE A 82 -3.15 9.61 -2.78
C PHE A 82 -4.22 10.62 -3.14
N SER A 83 -4.63 11.44 -2.14
CA SER A 83 -5.54 12.56 -2.35
C SER A 83 -4.98 13.50 -3.42
N GLY A 84 -5.87 14.23 -4.11
CA GLY A 84 -5.47 15.10 -5.22
C GLY A 84 -4.94 14.35 -6.45
N ASN A 85 -5.17 13.03 -6.54
CA ASN A 85 -4.67 12.18 -7.62
C ASN A 85 -3.14 12.26 -7.80
N GLN A 86 -2.41 12.50 -6.69
CA GLN A 86 -0.96 12.64 -6.71
C GLN A 86 -0.31 11.35 -7.19
N SER A 87 0.59 11.47 -8.16
CA SER A 87 1.38 10.34 -8.66
C SER A 87 2.47 9.94 -7.66
N PHE A 88 2.84 8.68 -7.72
CA PHE A 88 3.94 8.07 -6.96
C PHE A 88 4.72 7.12 -7.86
N LYS A 89 5.89 6.68 -7.42
CA LYS A 89 6.72 5.74 -8.16
C LYS A 89 6.73 4.38 -7.46
N LEU A 90 6.26 3.34 -8.15
CA LEU A 90 6.46 1.95 -7.72
C LEU A 90 7.93 1.60 -7.95
N ILE A 91 8.60 1.09 -6.92
CA ILE A 91 10.02 0.71 -6.98
C ILE A 91 10.27 -0.76 -6.64
N ALA A 92 9.35 -1.42 -5.92
CA ALA A 92 9.47 -2.83 -5.62
C ALA A 92 8.10 -3.49 -5.46
N THR A 93 8.05 -4.79 -5.72
CA THR A 93 6.93 -5.69 -5.47
C THR A 93 7.35 -6.80 -4.52
N ASP A 94 6.52 -7.85 -4.35
CA ASP A 94 6.86 -9.06 -3.58
C ASP A 94 8.15 -9.73 -4.04
N GLY A 95 8.50 -9.60 -5.31
CA GLY A 95 9.71 -10.17 -5.90
C GLY A 95 10.98 -9.31 -5.73
N GLY A 96 10.88 -8.12 -5.17
CA GLY A 96 11.99 -7.19 -5.02
C GLY A 96 11.89 -5.95 -5.92
N LEU A 97 13.03 -5.30 -6.17
CA LEU A 97 13.10 -4.08 -6.99
C LEU A 97 12.66 -4.35 -8.44
N VAL A 98 11.90 -3.41 -9.01
CA VAL A 98 11.66 -3.36 -10.46
C VAL A 98 12.85 -2.71 -11.18
N ASP A 99 12.99 -2.92 -12.49
CA ASP A 99 14.13 -2.38 -13.25
C ASP A 99 14.18 -0.85 -13.20
N ASN A 100 13.04 -0.21 -13.39
CA ASN A 100 12.91 1.24 -13.39
C ASN A 100 11.68 1.66 -12.57
N PRO A 101 11.70 2.82 -11.90
CA PRO A 101 10.53 3.33 -11.19
C PRO A 101 9.34 3.55 -12.11
N VAL A 102 8.19 2.94 -11.80
CA VAL A 102 6.96 3.03 -12.59
C VAL A 102 6.05 4.11 -12.02
N SER A 103 5.65 5.09 -12.83
CA SER A 103 4.75 6.16 -12.40
C SER A 103 3.30 5.68 -12.36
N LEU A 104 2.66 5.77 -11.21
CA LEU A 104 1.30 5.34 -10.97
C LEU A 104 0.52 6.39 -10.18
N THR A 105 -0.81 6.36 -10.30
CA THR A 105 -1.74 7.08 -9.41
C THR A 105 -2.59 6.12 -8.59
N ARG A 106 -2.62 4.84 -8.98
CA ARG A 106 -3.33 3.75 -8.29
C ARG A 106 -2.51 2.49 -8.31
N ILE A 107 -2.61 1.72 -7.23
CA ILE A 107 -2.10 0.35 -7.17
C ILE A 107 -3.02 -0.52 -6.33
N ARG A 108 -3.43 -1.67 -6.89
CA ARG A 108 -4.23 -2.64 -6.16
C ARG A 108 -3.35 -3.63 -5.45
N LEU A 109 -3.68 -3.91 -4.18
CA LEU A 109 -3.05 -4.95 -3.40
C LEU A 109 -4.12 -5.86 -2.81
N SER A 110 -4.03 -7.14 -3.15
CA SER A 110 -4.78 -8.22 -2.50
C SER A 110 -4.18 -8.55 -1.14
N PRO A 111 -4.89 -9.28 -0.26
CA PRO A 111 -4.33 -9.70 1.02
C PRO A 111 -2.97 -10.39 0.90
N GLY A 112 -2.01 -9.96 1.70
CA GLY A 112 -0.64 -10.47 1.72
C GLY A 112 0.32 -9.80 0.75
N GLU A 113 -0.16 -9.11 -0.29
CA GLU A 113 0.71 -8.42 -1.24
C GLU A 113 1.41 -7.22 -0.64
N ARG A 114 2.66 -7.00 -1.07
CA ARG A 114 3.53 -5.91 -0.65
C ARG A 114 4.07 -5.17 -1.85
N VAL A 115 4.20 -3.86 -1.68
CA VAL A 115 4.91 -2.99 -2.63
C VAL A 115 5.69 -1.93 -1.90
N GLU A 116 6.69 -1.37 -2.57
CA GLU A 116 7.36 -0.18 -2.12
C GLU A 116 7.18 0.94 -3.13
N VAL A 117 6.80 2.09 -2.60
CA VAL A 117 6.55 3.26 -3.43
C VAL A 117 7.34 4.46 -2.92
N LEU A 118 7.78 5.31 -3.83
CA LEU A 118 8.32 6.63 -3.52
C LEU A 118 7.25 7.68 -3.76
N LEU A 119 7.05 8.52 -2.76
CA LEU A 119 6.17 9.68 -2.81
C LEU A 119 7.00 10.95 -2.70
N ASP A 120 6.89 11.81 -3.70
CA ASP A 120 7.56 13.10 -3.71
C ASP A 120 6.70 14.15 -3.00
N LEU A 121 7.21 14.65 -1.88
CA LEU A 121 6.58 15.68 -1.05
C LEU A 121 7.29 17.03 -1.10
N GLN A 122 8.24 17.21 -2.02
CA GLN A 122 8.96 18.48 -2.16
C GLN A 122 7.99 19.66 -2.40
N GLY A 123 8.25 20.77 -1.72
CA GLY A 123 7.42 21.96 -1.81
C GLY A 123 6.03 21.85 -1.18
N LYS A 124 5.77 20.82 -0.38
CA LYS A 124 4.45 20.56 0.24
C LYS A 124 4.43 20.77 1.75
N THR A 125 5.47 21.38 2.34
CA THR A 125 5.50 21.68 3.78
C THR A 125 4.18 22.36 4.22
N GLY A 126 3.62 21.89 5.34
CA GLY A 126 2.37 22.36 5.92
C GLY A 126 1.10 21.81 5.25
N GLN A 127 1.22 21.04 4.18
CA GLN A 127 0.08 20.39 3.54
C GLN A 127 -0.28 19.07 4.22
N THR A 128 -1.54 18.68 4.09
CA THR A 128 -2.05 17.36 4.49
C THR A 128 -2.41 16.56 3.25
N ILE A 129 -1.87 15.35 3.14
CA ILE A 129 -2.12 14.40 2.06
C ILE A 129 -2.69 13.13 2.70
N TYR A 130 -3.60 12.46 2.01
CA TYR A 130 -4.16 11.20 2.49
C TYR A 130 -3.75 10.05 1.56
N LEU A 131 -3.23 8.97 2.14
CA LEU A 131 -3.29 7.66 1.51
C LEU A 131 -4.73 7.18 1.60
N ARG A 132 -5.30 6.76 0.48
CA ARG A 132 -6.70 6.37 0.34
C ARG A 132 -6.84 5.01 -0.31
N SER A 133 -7.99 4.38 -0.12
CA SER A 133 -8.47 3.33 -1.02
C SER A 133 -9.54 3.91 -1.94
N PHE A 134 -9.39 3.69 -3.23
CA PHE A 134 -10.35 4.09 -4.27
C PHE A 134 -11.18 2.86 -4.67
N GLY A 135 -12.07 2.46 -3.75
CA GLY A 135 -12.91 1.28 -3.92
C GLY A 135 -13.94 1.44 -5.03
N SER A 136 -14.36 2.68 -5.31
CA SER A 136 -15.30 3.00 -6.40
C SER A 136 -14.74 2.67 -7.80
N GLU A 137 -13.41 2.66 -7.93
CA GLU A 137 -12.71 2.36 -9.20
C GLU A 137 -12.43 0.85 -9.36
N MET A 138 -12.73 0.02 -8.35
CA MET A 138 -12.46 -1.42 -8.44
C MET A 138 -13.50 -2.16 -9.29
N PRO A 139 -13.08 -3.08 -10.16
CA PRO A 139 -14.01 -3.92 -10.89
C PRO A 139 -14.77 -4.85 -9.93
N ASN A 140 -16.03 -5.16 -10.29
CA ASN A 140 -16.83 -6.13 -9.56
C ASN A 140 -16.13 -7.49 -9.49
N GLY A 141 -16.44 -8.27 -8.45
CA GLY A 141 -15.86 -9.59 -8.23
C GLY A 141 -14.65 -9.59 -7.30
N ILE A 142 -14.11 -8.44 -6.93
CA ILE A 142 -13.00 -8.28 -5.98
C ILE A 142 -13.56 -7.87 -4.61
N TYR A 143 -13.16 -8.52 -3.52
CA TYR A 143 -13.61 -8.16 -2.18
C TYR A 143 -13.14 -6.75 -1.81
N GLY A 144 -14.08 -5.87 -1.51
CA GLY A 144 -13.88 -4.43 -1.33
C GLY A 144 -14.50 -3.59 -2.46
N ALA A 145 -14.79 -4.17 -3.63
CA ALA A 145 -15.57 -3.52 -4.68
C ALA A 145 -17.06 -3.42 -4.29
N LYS A 146 -17.84 -2.68 -5.08
CA LYS A 146 -19.27 -2.50 -4.84
C LYS A 146 -20.06 -3.82 -4.82
N ASN A 147 -19.74 -4.71 -5.77
CA ASN A 147 -20.38 -6.01 -5.89
C ASN A 147 -19.32 -7.11 -5.92
N VAL A 148 -19.55 -8.13 -5.11
CA VAL A 148 -18.74 -9.35 -5.08
C VAL A 148 -19.66 -10.54 -4.93
N THR A 149 -19.31 -11.63 -5.61
CA THR A 149 -19.93 -12.93 -5.43
C THR A 149 -18.93 -13.82 -4.71
N GLY A 150 -19.37 -14.54 -3.69
CA GLY A 150 -18.54 -15.50 -2.98
C GLY A 150 -18.15 -16.68 -3.89
N MET A 151 -17.32 -17.56 -3.35
CA MET A 151 -16.95 -18.80 -4.05
C MET A 151 -18.19 -19.59 -4.46
N MET A 152 -18.18 -20.19 -5.64
CA MET A 152 -19.31 -20.97 -6.22
C MET A 152 -20.61 -20.17 -6.39
N GLY A 153 -20.53 -18.83 -6.53
CA GLY A 153 -21.73 -18.01 -6.72
C GLY A 153 -22.52 -17.70 -5.44
N ASN A 154 -22.01 -18.10 -4.27
CA ASN A 154 -22.69 -17.84 -2.99
C ASN A 154 -22.67 -16.35 -2.64
N THR A 155 -23.74 -15.88 -2.01
CA THR A 155 -23.81 -14.54 -1.44
C THR A 155 -22.91 -14.46 -0.21
N ILE A 156 -22.13 -13.39 -0.09
CA ILE A 156 -21.39 -13.09 1.14
C ILE A 156 -22.38 -12.38 2.10
N PRO A 157 -22.68 -12.96 3.27
CA PRO A 157 -23.59 -12.34 4.22
C PRO A 157 -23.16 -10.91 4.59
N ASP A 158 -24.12 -9.99 4.67
CA ASP A 158 -23.94 -8.60 5.10
C ASP A 158 -22.96 -7.75 4.26
N TYR A 159 -22.44 -8.29 3.14
CA TYR A 159 -21.49 -7.57 2.30
C TYR A 159 -21.99 -6.20 1.86
N GLY A 160 -23.27 -6.11 1.44
CA GLY A 160 -23.90 -4.87 1.01
C GLY A 160 -24.14 -3.85 2.13
N LEU A 161 -24.05 -4.27 3.40
CA LEU A 161 -24.20 -3.39 4.55
C LEU A 161 -22.88 -2.71 4.95
N ASN A 162 -21.75 -3.17 4.42
CA ASN A 162 -20.46 -2.57 4.74
C ASN A 162 -20.23 -1.29 3.91
N PRO A 163 -20.18 -0.09 4.55
CA PRO A 163 -20.06 1.18 3.85
C PRO A 163 -18.72 1.38 3.11
N LEU A 164 -17.72 0.55 3.39
CA LEU A 164 -16.43 0.62 2.72
C LEU A 164 -16.41 -0.11 1.36
N ASN A 165 -17.43 -0.96 1.09
CA ASN A 165 -17.46 -1.72 -0.14
C ASN A 165 -17.89 -0.84 -1.32
N GLY A 166 -17.00 -0.71 -2.31
CA GLY A 166 -17.20 0.17 -3.46
C GLY A 166 -17.11 1.66 -3.14
N ALA A 167 -16.65 2.02 -1.96
CA ALA A 167 -16.48 3.43 -1.54
C ALA A 167 -14.99 3.83 -1.54
N ASP A 168 -14.77 5.13 -1.66
CA ASP A 168 -13.47 5.75 -1.46
C ASP A 168 -13.35 6.24 -0.03
N PHE A 169 -12.26 5.86 0.65
CA PHE A 169 -12.04 6.25 2.04
C PHE A 169 -10.57 6.53 2.35
N ASN A 170 -10.34 7.35 3.38
CA ASN A 170 -9.01 7.67 3.87
C ASN A 170 -8.47 6.51 4.72
N ILE A 171 -7.19 6.20 4.57
CA ILE A 171 -6.48 5.14 5.29
C ILE A 171 -5.49 5.76 6.27
N LEU A 172 -4.67 6.69 5.81
CA LEU A 172 -3.61 7.34 6.59
C LEU A 172 -3.55 8.82 6.24
N GLN A 173 -3.53 9.67 7.27
CA GLN A 173 -3.24 11.09 7.12
C GLN A 173 -1.73 11.30 7.12
N ILE A 174 -1.18 12.03 6.15
CA ILE A 174 0.22 12.40 6.05
C ILE A 174 0.31 13.91 6.20
N ASN A 175 0.88 14.37 7.31
CA ASN A 175 1.18 15.77 7.58
C ASN A 175 2.60 16.06 7.11
N VAL A 176 2.74 16.90 6.11
CA VAL A 176 4.05 17.21 5.53
C VAL A 176 4.74 18.26 6.39
N VAL A 177 5.89 17.87 6.98
CA VAL A 177 6.72 18.71 7.82
C VAL A 177 7.97 19.18 7.08
N GLU A 178 8.81 20.02 7.71
CA GLU A 178 10.06 20.51 7.12
C GLU A 178 10.95 19.36 6.63
N PRO A 179 11.70 19.55 5.54
CA PRO A 179 12.63 18.54 5.05
C PRO A 179 13.77 18.30 6.06
N THR A 180 14.36 17.12 6.01
CA THR A 180 15.56 16.82 6.80
C THR A 180 16.83 17.48 6.22
N SER A 181 17.89 17.61 7.00
CA SER A 181 19.17 18.16 6.53
C SER A 181 19.80 17.34 5.38
N ASN A 182 19.50 16.03 5.31
CA ASN A 182 19.99 15.11 4.28
C ASN A 182 18.86 14.66 3.36
N ALA A 183 17.98 15.58 2.98
CA ALA A 183 16.80 15.31 2.18
C ALA A 183 17.14 14.64 0.84
N ILE A 184 16.51 13.52 0.53
CA ILE A 184 16.54 12.93 -0.81
C ILE A 184 15.51 13.65 -1.66
N THR A 185 15.98 14.27 -2.74
CA THR A 185 15.18 15.11 -3.65
C THR A 185 15.07 14.54 -5.05
N THR A 186 15.79 13.45 -5.34
CA THR A 186 15.80 12.81 -6.66
C THR A 186 15.45 11.33 -6.55
N ILE A 187 14.77 10.84 -7.57
CA ILE A 187 14.43 9.43 -7.72
C ILE A 187 15.35 8.82 -8.77
N PRO A 188 16.06 7.71 -8.48
CA PRO A 188 16.90 7.05 -9.46
C PRO A 188 16.12 6.67 -10.72
N ALA A 189 16.70 6.85 -11.90
CA ALA A 189 16.07 6.48 -13.16
C ALA A 189 16.04 4.96 -13.39
N ALA A 190 17.04 4.24 -12.85
CA ALA A 190 17.12 2.78 -12.88
C ALA A 190 17.41 2.27 -11.47
N LEU A 191 16.90 1.08 -11.13
CA LEU A 191 17.02 0.48 -9.80
C LEU A 191 17.84 -0.80 -9.83
N THR A 192 17.60 -1.64 -10.80
CA THR A 192 18.30 -2.93 -10.96
C THR A 192 18.20 -3.40 -12.41
N ILE A 193 18.82 -4.53 -12.69
CA ILE A 193 18.61 -5.27 -13.94
C ILE A 193 18.12 -6.66 -13.52
N ASN A 194 16.84 -6.92 -13.72
CA ASN A 194 16.25 -8.23 -13.48
C ASN A 194 16.59 -9.14 -14.68
N ILE A 195 17.56 -10.01 -14.48
CA ILE A 195 17.93 -10.98 -15.52
C ILE A 195 16.91 -12.11 -15.49
N PRO A 196 16.17 -12.36 -16.58
CA PRO A 196 15.27 -13.51 -16.65
C PRO A 196 16.05 -14.79 -16.35
N TRP A 197 15.51 -15.64 -15.51
CA TRP A 197 16.16 -16.90 -15.22
C TRP A 197 16.22 -17.76 -16.50
N SER A 198 17.43 -18.11 -16.90
CA SER A 198 17.72 -18.98 -18.04
C SER A 198 18.47 -20.21 -17.53
N GLY A 199 18.37 -21.32 -18.25
CA GLY A 199 19.12 -22.54 -17.90
C GLY A 199 18.31 -23.56 -17.10
N TYR A 200 16.97 -23.57 -17.20
CA TYR A 200 16.18 -24.69 -16.71
C TYR A 200 16.40 -25.92 -17.60
N THR A 201 16.59 -27.07 -16.95
CA THR A 201 16.81 -28.36 -17.64
C THR A 201 15.51 -29.17 -17.77
N MET A 202 14.43 -28.74 -17.15
CA MET A 202 13.12 -29.40 -17.21
C MET A 202 11.98 -28.39 -17.37
N SER A 203 11.02 -28.69 -18.23
CA SER A 203 9.74 -28.00 -18.33
C SER A 203 8.62 -28.93 -17.87
N ARG A 204 7.60 -28.39 -17.20
CA ARG A 204 6.35 -29.08 -16.91
C ARG A 204 5.21 -28.30 -17.55
N THR A 205 4.36 -29.02 -18.24
CA THR A 205 3.09 -28.48 -18.75
C THR A 205 2.01 -28.82 -17.72
N PHE A 206 1.22 -27.86 -17.30
CA PHE A 206 0.08 -28.01 -16.37
C PHE A 206 -1.22 -27.96 -17.14
#